data_7c64246cf35aa5ce5980de89568aa24c
#
_entry.id   7c64246cf35aa5ce5980de89568aa24c
#
_cell.length_a   1.000
_cell.length_b   1.000
_cell.length_c   1.000
_cell.angle_alpha   90.00
_cell.angle_beta   90.00
_cell.angle_gamma   90.00
#
_symmetry.space_group_name_H-M   'P 1'
#
loop_
_entity.id
_entity.type
_entity.pdbx_description
1 polymer ?
#
loop_
_entity_poly.entity_id
_entity_poly.type
_entity_poly.pdbx_seq_one_letter_code
_entity_poly.pdbx_strand_id
1 'polypeptide(L)'
;MGRITVNGSIAQFSAKLSVPEMLWEVSGGRAKGRSLEADRINRHLDNIRTQIGKHYQDICDRESYVTAEKVKNAYLGFGEKYRLLLEAFEKFTGDLKKRVGIDRCHGTWNRYYKSIDHLRTFMRKEYNVSDMPLAELEQSFIEQYHVYLKSDLGLKPTTVSGYLKCLKYVVKIAFNNGWMPRNPFSLYQYTAPNPERSFLTEDELRRMMTTELRYKRQDYNRDMFLFSCFTGICYADMASLTYDRIEQDAQGEWWISGNRQKTETRYVVKLLPYSLFILNKYRGLTGDGRVFAMSTLDSIDDSLKNIARECGIDKQLSFHLARHTYATTICLSNGVSLETLSKMLGHKNITTTQIYAKVTPPMIDREVTMLREKLATKFSM
;
A
#
# COMPACT_ATOMS: atom_id res chain seq x y z
N MET A 1 26.85 21.37 -41.10
CA MET A 1 26.23 20.16 -40.51
C MET A 1 27.31 19.18 -40.09
N GLY A 2 27.26 18.68 -38.84
CA GLY A 2 28.08 17.58 -38.36
C GLY A 2 27.35 16.24 -38.50
N ARG A 3 28.11 15.15 -38.74
CA ARG A 3 27.61 13.79 -38.80
C ARG A 3 28.38 12.90 -37.84
N ILE A 4 27.63 12.15 -37.02
CA ILE A 4 28.16 11.11 -36.14
C ILE A 4 27.78 9.76 -36.73
N THR A 5 28.72 8.84 -36.78
CA THR A 5 28.49 7.45 -37.22
C THR A 5 29.02 6.49 -36.17
N VAL A 6 28.15 5.62 -35.64
CA VAL A 6 28.49 4.63 -34.62
C VAL A 6 27.74 3.33 -34.91
N ASN A 7 28.45 2.21 -35.00
CA ASN A 7 27.87 0.87 -35.23
C ASN A 7 26.85 0.84 -36.39
N GLY A 8 27.15 1.52 -37.50
CA GLY A 8 26.28 1.60 -38.68
C GLY A 8 25.11 2.57 -38.57
N SER A 9 24.82 3.12 -37.36
CA SER A 9 23.83 4.16 -37.19
C SER A 9 24.42 5.53 -37.49
N ILE A 10 23.60 6.46 -38.06
CA ILE A 10 24.01 7.80 -38.45
C ILE A 10 23.07 8.82 -37.80
N ALA A 11 23.66 9.88 -37.25
CA ALA A 11 22.94 11.03 -36.73
C ALA A 11 23.57 12.34 -37.22
N GLN A 12 22.75 13.32 -37.59
CA GLN A 12 23.19 14.63 -38.01
C GLN A 12 22.80 15.70 -36.97
N PHE A 13 23.65 16.73 -36.85
CA PHE A 13 23.43 17.86 -35.97
C PHE A 13 23.98 19.16 -36.55
N SER A 14 23.48 20.30 -36.08
CA SER A 14 24.03 21.59 -36.41
C SER A 14 25.25 21.91 -35.57
N ALA A 15 26.40 22.11 -36.18
CA ALA A 15 27.60 22.55 -35.48
C ALA A 15 27.55 24.03 -35.06
N LYS A 16 26.50 24.76 -35.43
CA LYS A 16 26.32 26.20 -35.17
C LYS A 16 27.53 27.04 -35.60
N LEU A 17 28.22 26.59 -36.64
CA LEU A 17 29.36 27.26 -37.25
C LEU A 17 28.97 27.67 -38.67
N SER A 18 29.23 28.92 -39.00
CA SER A 18 29.23 29.44 -40.40
C SER A 18 30.66 29.53 -40.87
N VAL A 19 30.95 28.96 -42.05
CA VAL A 19 32.28 28.96 -42.64
C VAL A 19 32.15 29.49 -44.04
N PRO A 20 32.97 30.50 -44.47
CA PRO A 20 33.02 30.94 -45.85
C PRO A 20 33.38 29.77 -46.77
N GLU A 21 32.68 29.63 -47.91
CA GLU A 21 32.86 28.50 -48.82
C GLU A 21 34.31 28.41 -49.35
N MET A 22 34.96 29.54 -49.57
CA MET A 22 36.36 29.62 -50.01
C MET A 22 37.37 29.05 -48.99
N LEU A 23 37.03 29.08 -47.73
CA LEU A 23 37.86 28.52 -46.64
C LEU A 23 37.59 27.07 -46.34
N TRP A 24 36.52 26.46 -46.86
CA TRP A 24 36.11 25.09 -46.49
C TRP A 24 36.81 24.06 -47.39
N GLU A 25 37.41 23.05 -46.77
CA GLU A 25 37.93 21.86 -47.43
C GLU A 25 37.02 20.67 -47.16
N VAL A 26 36.30 20.23 -48.20
CA VAL A 26 35.31 19.16 -48.08
C VAL A 26 35.95 17.82 -47.71
N SER A 27 37.10 17.49 -48.33
CA SER A 27 37.80 16.24 -48.12
C SER A 27 38.35 16.09 -46.70
N GLY A 28 38.88 17.19 -46.13
CA GLY A 28 39.41 17.24 -44.79
C GLY A 28 38.38 17.56 -43.70
N GLY A 29 37.20 18.04 -44.07
CA GLY A 29 36.16 18.52 -43.15
C GLY A 29 36.68 19.62 -42.20
N ARG A 30 37.54 20.53 -42.71
CA ARG A 30 38.21 21.60 -41.98
C ARG A 30 38.34 22.86 -42.81
N ALA A 31 38.68 23.97 -42.15
CA ALA A 31 38.99 25.20 -42.85
C ALA A 31 40.42 25.17 -43.39
N LYS A 32 40.63 25.63 -44.61
CA LYS A 32 41.94 25.73 -45.30
C LYS A 32 42.77 26.92 -44.81
N GLY A 33 44.09 26.77 -44.92
CA GLY A 33 45.04 27.86 -44.69
C GLY A 33 45.41 28.06 -43.23
N ARG A 34 46.18 29.12 -42.95
CA ARG A 34 46.75 29.49 -41.64
C ARG A 34 46.23 30.85 -41.15
N SER A 35 45.06 31.28 -41.64
CA SER A 35 44.44 32.51 -41.17
C SER A 35 43.91 32.37 -39.73
N LEU A 36 43.83 33.47 -39.00
CA LEU A 36 43.25 33.47 -37.62
C LEU A 36 41.82 32.96 -37.63
N GLU A 37 41.07 33.20 -38.70
CA GLU A 37 39.73 32.69 -38.87
C GLU A 37 39.69 31.17 -39.09
N ALA A 38 40.59 30.63 -39.94
CA ALA A 38 40.68 29.20 -40.17
C ALA A 38 41.12 28.47 -38.88
N ASP A 39 42.07 29.03 -38.11
CA ASP A 39 42.48 28.49 -36.85
C ASP A 39 41.34 28.50 -35.80
N ARG A 40 40.56 29.56 -35.75
CA ARG A 40 39.41 29.65 -34.84
C ARG A 40 38.34 28.59 -35.18
N ILE A 41 38.03 28.44 -36.46
CA ILE A 41 37.08 27.45 -36.93
C ILE A 41 37.56 26.03 -36.59
N ASN A 42 38.84 25.75 -36.91
CA ASN A 42 39.42 24.43 -36.69
C ASN A 42 39.48 24.07 -35.20
N ARG A 43 39.87 25.01 -34.31
CA ARG A 43 39.79 24.78 -32.84
C ARG A 43 38.37 24.47 -32.37
N HIS A 44 37.39 25.16 -32.90
CA HIS A 44 36.00 24.89 -32.53
C HIS A 44 35.52 23.50 -33.00
N LEU A 45 35.91 23.08 -34.18
CA LEU A 45 35.63 21.72 -34.68
C LEU A 45 36.33 20.64 -33.86
N ASP A 46 37.60 20.88 -33.44
CA ASP A 46 38.33 19.95 -32.56
C ASP A 46 37.71 19.84 -31.18
N ASN A 47 37.22 20.94 -30.60
CA ASN A 47 36.43 20.93 -29.35
C ASN A 47 35.14 20.09 -29.49
N ILE A 48 34.40 20.27 -30.59
CA ILE A 48 33.20 19.47 -30.87
C ILE A 48 33.56 17.97 -30.93
N ARG A 49 34.64 17.62 -31.68
CA ARG A 49 35.10 16.22 -31.79
C ARG A 49 35.47 15.63 -30.43
N THR A 50 36.22 16.40 -29.64
CA THR A 50 36.63 15.98 -28.29
C THR A 50 35.43 15.73 -27.35
N GLN A 51 34.45 16.65 -27.38
CA GLN A 51 33.24 16.49 -26.56
C GLN A 51 32.40 15.28 -27.00
N ILE A 52 32.22 15.10 -28.33
CA ILE A 52 31.51 13.94 -28.86
C ILE A 52 32.22 12.64 -28.49
N GLY A 53 33.58 12.61 -28.58
CA GLY A 53 34.40 11.46 -28.19
C GLY A 53 34.24 11.13 -26.71
N LYS A 54 34.23 12.15 -25.84
CA LYS A 54 34.01 11.98 -24.40
C LYS A 54 32.63 11.39 -24.11
N HIS A 55 31.58 11.95 -24.70
CA HIS A 55 30.22 11.41 -24.54
C HIS A 55 30.07 9.99 -25.07
N TYR A 56 30.73 9.68 -26.20
CA TYR A 56 30.75 8.31 -26.73
C TYR A 56 31.39 7.34 -25.71
N GLN A 57 32.56 7.70 -25.14
CA GLN A 57 33.24 6.88 -24.16
C GLN A 57 32.38 6.71 -22.90
N ASP A 58 31.83 7.80 -22.36
CA ASP A 58 30.96 7.78 -21.18
C ASP A 58 29.75 6.86 -21.36
N ILE A 59 29.19 6.80 -22.58
CA ILE A 59 28.06 5.90 -22.91
C ILE A 59 28.57 4.45 -23.04
N CYS A 60 29.71 4.21 -23.71
CA CYS A 60 30.29 2.88 -23.84
C CYS A 60 30.61 2.23 -22.48
N ASP A 61 31.06 3.03 -21.51
CA ASP A 61 31.38 2.55 -20.16
C ASP A 61 30.14 2.13 -19.35
N ARG A 62 28.94 2.62 -19.76
CA ARG A 62 27.68 2.37 -19.06
C ARG A 62 26.75 1.40 -19.80
N GLU A 63 26.86 1.32 -21.11
CA GLU A 63 25.92 0.59 -21.93
C GLU A 63 26.62 -0.32 -22.94
N SER A 64 26.09 -1.51 -23.11
CA SER A 64 26.59 -2.52 -24.07
C SER A 64 26.31 -2.19 -25.53
N TYR A 65 25.42 -1.23 -25.82
CA TYR A 65 25.02 -0.85 -27.18
C TYR A 65 24.88 0.67 -27.34
N VAL A 66 25.75 1.25 -28.17
CA VAL A 66 25.80 2.71 -28.45
C VAL A 66 25.33 2.99 -29.86
N THR A 67 24.46 4.00 -30.01
CA THR A 67 24.00 4.53 -31.32
C THR A 67 24.45 5.95 -31.53
N ALA A 68 24.57 6.36 -32.80
CA ALA A 68 24.89 7.74 -33.14
C ALA A 68 23.88 8.77 -32.60
N GLU A 69 22.61 8.38 -32.49
CA GLU A 69 21.53 9.21 -31.92
C GLU A 69 21.76 9.46 -30.42
N LYS A 70 22.13 8.44 -29.66
CA LYS A 70 22.49 8.58 -28.21
C LYS A 70 23.65 9.55 -28.00
N VAL A 71 24.71 9.41 -28.80
CA VAL A 71 25.90 10.28 -28.71
C VAL A 71 25.55 11.72 -29.10
N LYS A 72 24.75 11.91 -30.17
CA LYS A 72 24.25 13.23 -30.57
C LYS A 72 23.45 13.89 -29.47
N ASN A 73 22.52 13.14 -28.88
CA ASN A 73 21.64 13.66 -27.82
C ASN A 73 22.43 14.05 -26.57
N ALA A 74 23.42 13.23 -26.16
CA ALA A 74 24.32 13.56 -25.05
C ALA A 74 25.11 14.83 -25.33
N TYR A 75 25.70 14.97 -26.55
CA TYR A 75 26.44 16.16 -26.94
C TYR A 75 25.57 17.42 -27.00
N LEU A 76 24.33 17.32 -27.50
CA LEU A 76 23.41 18.46 -27.59
C LEU A 76 22.75 18.81 -26.23
N GLY A 77 23.06 18.09 -25.17
CA GLY A 77 22.41 18.27 -23.89
C GLY A 77 20.96 17.74 -23.89
N PHE A 78 20.53 17.05 -24.97
CA PHE A 78 19.34 16.21 -24.94
C PHE A 78 19.70 14.88 -24.25
N GLY A 79 20.43 14.99 -23.12
CA GLY A 79 20.76 13.83 -22.31
C GLY A 79 19.52 12.97 -22.09
N GLU A 80 19.74 11.68 -21.78
CA GLU A 80 18.66 10.76 -21.43
C GLU A 80 17.54 11.53 -20.75
N LYS A 81 16.29 11.36 -21.23
CA LYS A 81 15.14 11.94 -20.56
C LYS A 81 15.23 11.43 -19.13
N TYR A 82 15.80 12.26 -18.25
CA TYR A 82 15.86 11.92 -16.84
C TYR A 82 14.44 11.58 -16.42
N ARG A 83 14.23 10.34 -16.05
CA ARG A 83 12.96 9.93 -15.47
C ARG A 83 12.84 10.64 -14.14
N LEU A 84 11.81 11.45 -14.00
CA LEU A 84 11.57 12.22 -12.79
C LEU A 84 10.76 11.39 -11.79
N LEU A 85 10.96 11.66 -10.50
CA LEU A 85 10.33 10.90 -9.41
C LEU A 85 8.82 11.05 -9.41
N LEU A 86 8.32 12.30 -9.45
CA LEU A 86 6.86 12.55 -9.42
C LEU A 86 6.20 12.08 -10.71
N GLU A 87 6.83 12.31 -11.89
CA GLU A 87 6.34 11.79 -13.17
C GLU A 87 6.15 10.27 -13.11
N ALA A 88 7.14 9.54 -12.61
CA ALA A 88 7.08 8.09 -12.46
C ALA A 88 5.99 7.66 -11.46
N PHE A 89 5.86 8.41 -10.37
CA PHE A 89 4.85 8.15 -9.34
C PHE A 89 3.43 8.41 -9.84
N GLU A 90 3.22 9.50 -10.56
CA GLU A 90 1.93 9.87 -11.16
C GLU A 90 1.52 8.86 -12.23
N LYS A 91 2.44 8.44 -13.10
CA LYS A 91 2.20 7.38 -14.08
C LYS A 91 1.76 6.08 -13.41
N PHE A 92 2.51 5.63 -12.39
CA PHE A 92 2.16 4.42 -11.63
C PHE A 92 0.78 4.55 -10.98
N THR A 93 0.48 5.70 -10.36
CA THR A 93 -0.80 5.96 -9.68
C THR A 93 -1.96 6.03 -10.66
N GLY A 94 -1.72 6.58 -11.86
CA GLY A 94 -2.69 6.59 -12.96
C GLY A 94 -3.03 5.18 -13.45
N ASP A 95 -2.03 4.32 -13.62
CA ASP A 95 -2.24 2.92 -14.01
C ASP A 95 -2.92 2.12 -12.89
N LEU A 96 -2.59 2.41 -11.63
CA LEU A 96 -3.26 1.82 -10.47
C LEU A 96 -4.76 2.21 -10.43
N LYS A 97 -5.10 3.46 -10.80
CA LYS A 97 -6.49 3.94 -10.87
C LYS A 97 -7.34 3.12 -11.84
N LYS A 98 -6.79 2.75 -13.00
CA LYS A 98 -7.48 1.91 -14.01
C LYS A 98 -7.81 0.51 -13.48
N ARG A 99 -7.09 0.05 -12.47
CA ARG A 99 -7.25 -1.28 -11.85
C ARG A 99 -8.18 -1.28 -10.64
N VAL A 100 -8.65 -0.11 -10.20
CA VAL A 100 -9.61 0.00 -9.09
C VAL A 100 -10.94 -0.64 -9.49
N GLY A 101 -11.45 -1.55 -8.66
CA GLY A 101 -12.67 -2.33 -8.93
C GLY A 101 -12.42 -3.60 -9.76
N ILE A 102 -11.22 -3.80 -10.32
CA ILE A 102 -10.84 -5.03 -11.02
C ILE A 102 -10.03 -5.93 -10.08
N ASP A 103 -8.83 -5.51 -9.70
CA ASP A 103 -7.92 -6.27 -8.82
C ASP A 103 -7.29 -5.39 -7.73
N ARG A 104 -7.68 -4.12 -7.65
CA ARG A 104 -7.22 -3.16 -6.63
C ARG A 104 -8.38 -2.44 -5.98
N CYS A 105 -8.29 -2.24 -4.66
CA CYS A 105 -9.28 -1.46 -3.93
C CYS A 105 -8.97 0.05 -3.99
N HIS A 106 -10.03 0.87 -3.95
CA HIS A 106 -9.95 2.33 -3.94
C HIS A 106 -8.99 2.87 -2.85
N GLY A 107 -9.01 2.28 -1.65
CA GLY A 107 -8.13 2.69 -0.55
C GLY A 107 -6.64 2.53 -0.86
N THR A 108 -6.26 1.53 -1.66
CA THR A 108 -4.87 1.38 -2.12
C THR A 108 -4.49 2.52 -3.05
N TRP A 109 -5.28 2.80 -4.07
CA TRP A 109 -5.06 3.92 -4.99
C TRP A 109 -5.00 5.26 -4.24
N ASN A 110 -5.94 5.54 -3.35
CA ASN A 110 -6.02 6.79 -2.59
C ASN A 110 -4.76 7.04 -1.74
N ARG A 111 -4.14 5.98 -1.20
CA ARG A 111 -2.88 6.11 -0.46
C ARG A 111 -1.73 6.58 -1.36
N TYR A 112 -1.59 6.02 -2.57
CA TYR A 112 -0.59 6.48 -3.52
C TYR A 112 -0.87 7.91 -3.99
N TYR A 113 -2.13 8.23 -4.26
CA TYR A 113 -2.55 9.57 -4.66
C TYR A 113 -2.16 10.63 -3.61
N LYS A 114 -2.51 10.39 -2.35
CA LYS A 114 -2.12 11.29 -1.24
C LYS A 114 -0.60 11.33 -1.04
N SER A 115 0.12 10.25 -1.31
CA SER A 115 1.57 10.21 -1.20
C SER A 115 2.26 11.15 -2.18
N ILE A 116 1.69 11.37 -3.38
CA ILE A 116 2.20 12.34 -4.36
C ILE A 116 2.18 13.76 -3.81
N ASP A 117 1.07 14.16 -3.18
CA ASP A 117 0.92 15.50 -2.62
C ASP A 117 1.91 15.77 -1.49
N HIS A 118 2.12 14.78 -0.61
CA HIS A 118 3.14 14.87 0.43
C HIS A 118 4.55 14.95 -0.15
N LEU A 119 4.88 14.13 -1.16
CA LEU A 119 6.18 14.17 -1.83
C LEU A 119 6.42 15.52 -2.51
N ARG A 120 5.43 16.03 -3.25
CA ARG A 120 5.49 17.33 -3.93
C ARG A 120 5.77 18.47 -2.95
N THR A 121 5.05 18.47 -1.82
CA THR A 121 5.22 19.48 -0.77
C THR A 121 6.59 19.36 -0.11
N PHE A 122 7.04 18.15 0.20
CA PHE A 122 8.34 17.86 0.77
C PHE A 122 9.48 18.35 -0.13
N MET A 123 9.45 18.01 -1.44
CA MET A 123 10.49 18.39 -2.37
C MET A 123 10.58 19.92 -2.58
N ARG A 124 9.42 20.60 -2.59
CA ARG A 124 9.42 22.06 -2.64
C ARG A 124 10.01 22.70 -1.39
N LYS A 125 9.69 22.13 -0.23
CA LYS A 125 10.14 22.67 1.07
C LYS A 125 11.62 22.45 1.31
N GLU A 126 12.10 21.21 1.13
CA GLU A 126 13.46 20.82 1.54
C GLU A 126 14.50 21.00 0.42
N TYR A 127 14.09 20.86 -0.83
CA TYR A 127 15.01 20.92 -1.98
C TYR A 127 14.74 22.10 -2.92
N ASN A 128 13.66 22.83 -2.72
CA ASN A 128 13.22 23.95 -3.58
C ASN A 128 13.08 23.54 -5.08
N VAL A 129 12.64 22.31 -5.33
CA VAL A 129 12.44 21.78 -6.68
C VAL A 129 10.99 21.30 -6.88
N SER A 130 10.52 21.33 -8.13
CA SER A 130 9.19 20.82 -8.49
C SER A 130 9.16 19.31 -8.70
N ASP A 131 10.27 18.72 -9.14
CA ASP A 131 10.50 17.28 -9.32
C ASP A 131 12.01 17.00 -9.31
N MET A 132 12.42 15.74 -9.21
CA MET A 132 13.81 15.33 -9.06
C MET A 132 14.12 14.11 -9.95
N PRO A 133 15.30 14.08 -10.63
CA PRO A 133 15.72 12.91 -11.38
C PRO A 133 15.85 11.67 -10.49
N LEU A 134 15.28 10.55 -10.91
CA LEU A 134 15.39 9.28 -10.18
C LEU A 134 16.85 8.84 -9.95
N ALA A 135 17.74 9.16 -10.87
CA ALA A 135 19.17 8.83 -10.78
C ALA A 135 19.91 9.59 -9.67
N GLU A 136 19.37 10.73 -9.23
CA GLU A 136 19.95 11.58 -8.19
C GLU A 136 19.41 11.26 -6.79
N LEU A 137 18.46 10.31 -6.68
CA LEU A 137 17.94 9.92 -5.38
C LEU A 137 19.02 9.20 -4.55
N GLU A 138 19.19 9.67 -3.33
CA GLU A 138 20.06 9.07 -2.32
C GLU A 138 19.26 8.54 -1.13
N GLN A 139 19.90 7.76 -0.25
CA GLN A 139 19.25 7.24 0.96
C GLN A 139 18.79 8.38 1.89
N SER A 140 19.54 9.47 1.95
CA SER A 140 19.21 10.67 2.72
C SER A 140 17.83 11.24 2.38
N PHE A 141 17.38 11.12 1.12
CA PHE A 141 16.07 11.58 0.69
C PHE A 141 14.91 10.88 1.43
N ILE A 142 14.95 9.55 1.55
CA ILE A 142 13.88 8.82 2.27
C ILE A 142 13.96 9.06 3.79
N GLU A 143 15.16 9.27 4.33
CA GLU A 143 15.36 9.59 5.74
C GLU A 143 14.75 10.96 6.08
N GLN A 144 15.04 11.97 5.27
CA GLN A 144 14.47 13.32 5.42
C GLN A 144 12.95 13.32 5.17
N TYR A 145 12.47 12.57 4.17
CA TYR A 145 11.03 12.42 3.95
C TYR A 145 10.34 11.75 5.13
N HIS A 146 10.97 10.77 5.79
CA HIS A 146 10.45 10.17 7.02
C HIS A 146 10.32 11.21 8.13
N VAL A 147 11.36 12.03 8.37
CA VAL A 147 11.34 13.11 9.36
C VAL A 147 10.22 14.10 9.06
N TYR A 148 10.10 14.54 7.81
CA TYR A 148 9.03 15.43 7.36
C TYR A 148 7.63 14.86 7.66
N LEU A 149 7.36 13.60 7.29
CA LEU A 149 6.06 12.98 7.55
C LEU A 149 5.74 12.88 9.04
N LYS A 150 6.75 12.62 9.87
CA LYS A 150 6.58 12.42 11.31
C LYS A 150 6.52 13.74 12.08
N SER A 151 7.46 14.64 11.82
CA SER A 151 7.68 15.85 12.62
C SER A 151 6.89 17.05 12.10
N ASP A 152 6.90 17.28 10.77
CA ASP A 152 6.24 18.46 10.19
C ASP A 152 4.73 18.22 10.01
N LEU A 153 4.34 17.03 9.59
CA LEU A 153 2.94 16.67 9.40
C LEU A 153 2.30 15.99 10.62
N GLY A 154 3.07 15.63 11.64
CA GLY A 154 2.57 14.97 12.85
C GLY A 154 1.84 13.64 12.60
N LEU A 155 2.18 12.92 11.53
CA LEU A 155 1.45 11.73 11.14
C LEU A 155 1.73 10.54 12.07
N LYS A 156 0.70 9.73 12.31
CA LYS A 156 0.83 8.50 13.12
C LYS A 156 1.84 7.54 12.48
N PRO A 157 2.63 6.79 13.28
CA PRO A 157 3.68 5.88 12.79
C PRO A 157 3.24 4.90 11.71
N THR A 158 2.02 4.35 11.82
CA THR A 158 1.45 3.45 10.82
C THR A 158 1.15 4.14 9.48
N THR A 159 0.74 5.40 9.51
CA THR A 159 0.50 6.23 8.32
C THR A 159 1.83 6.56 7.64
N VAL A 160 2.83 6.98 8.41
CA VAL A 160 4.21 7.22 7.94
C VAL A 160 4.75 5.97 7.23
N SER A 161 4.67 4.79 7.89
CA SER A 161 5.07 3.51 7.28
C SER A 161 4.36 3.25 5.94
N GLY A 162 3.07 3.61 5.85
CA GLY A 162 2.29 3.46 4.63
C GLY A 162 2.84 4.30 3.47
N TYR A 163 3.16 5.57 3.69
CA TYR A 163 3.72 6.47 2.66
C TYR A 163 5.15 6.10 2.28
N LEU A 164 6.00 5.74 3.25
CA LEU A 164 7.36 5.26 2.98
C LEU A 164 7.35 3.99 2.11
N LYS A 165 6.41 3.06 2.37
CA LYS A 165 6.21 1.87 1.52
C LYS A 165 5.79 2.23 0.09
N CYS A 166 4.94 3.25 -0.09
CA CYS A 166 4.55 3.71 -1.42
C CYS A 166 5.77 4.25 -2.19
N LEU A 167 6.58 5.11 -1.57
CA LEU A 167 7.81 5.64 -2.16
C LEU A 167 8.79 4.53 -2.52
N LYS A 168 9.11 3.64 -1.57
CA LYS A 168 10.01 2.49 -1.80
C LYS A 168 9.54 1.60 -2.94
N TYR A 169 8.24 1.39 -3.08
CA TYR A 169 7.68 0.54 -4.11
C TYR A 169 7.84 1.16 -5.51
N VAL A 170 7.55 2.45 -5.66
CA VAL A 170 7.71 3.15 -6.94
C VAL A 170 9.18 3.21 -7.36
N VAL A 171 10.08 3.53 -6.42
CA VAL A 171 11.54 3.53 -6.68
C VAL A 171 12.05 2.13 -7.03
N LYS A 172 11.52 1.07 -6.39
CA LYS A 172 11.84 -0.31 -6.77
C LYS A 172 11.40 -0.64 -8.20
N ILE A 173 10.21 -0.18 -8.63
CA ILE A 173 9.75 -0.35 -10.02
C ILE A 173 10.68 0.41 -10.97
N ALA A 174 11.06 1.64 -10.64
CA ALA A 174 11.98 2.44 -11.45
C ALA A 174 13.33 1.73 -11.63
N PHE A 175 13.88 1.17 -10.56
CA PHE A 175 15.11 0.37 -10.61
C PHE A 175 14.94 -0.89 -11.48
N ASN A 176 13.87 -1.65 -11.28
CA ASN A 176 13.60 -2.87 -12.05
C ASN A 176 13.39 -2.61 -13.56
N ASN A 177 12.94 -1.40 -13.92
CA ASN A 177 12.80 -0.96 -15.30
C ASN A 177 14.08 -0.35 -15.89
N GLY A 178 15.20 -0.34 -15.14
CA GLY A 178 16.46 0.25 -15.60
C GLY A 178 16.46 1.78 -15.69
N TRP A 179 15.52 2.46 -15.00
CA TRP A 179 15.44 3.94 -15.01
C TRP A 179 16.44 4.60 -14.06
N MET A 180 17.10 3.82 -13.25
CA MET A 180 18.14 4.24 -12.32
C MET A 180 19.16 3.11 -12.11
N PRO A 181 20.45 3.43 -11.87
CA PRO A 181 21.52 2.42 -11.79
C PRO A 181 21.50 1.59 -10.50
N ARG A 182 20.94 2.13 -9.42
CA ARG A 182 20.83 1.47 -8.10
C ARG A 182 19.54 1.87 -7.40
N ASN A 183 19.06 1.03 -6.50
CA ASN A 183 17.97 1.39 -5.60
C ASN A 183 18.55 1.99 -4.30
N PRO A 184 18.47 3.31 -4.09
CA PRO A 184 19.09 3.96 -2.93
C PRO A 184 18.38 3.63 -1.62
N PHE A 185 17.14 3.10 -1.68
CA PHE A 185 16.32 2.81 -0.51
C PHE A 185 16.34 1.33 -0.11
N SER A 186 17.23 0.52 -0.71
CA SER A 186 17.30 -0.93 -0.46
C SER A 186 17.60 -1.27 1.00
N LEU A 187 18.52 -0.53 1.61
CA LEU A 187 18.95 -0.72 3.00
C LEU A 187 18.06 0.01 4.01
N TYR A 188 17.23 0.97 3.57
CA TYR A 188 16.38 1.71 4.46
C TYR A 188 15.23 0.84 4.99
N GLN A 189 15.13 0.72 6.31
CA GLN A 189 14.06 -0.03 6.98
C GLN A 189 13.35 0.86 8.01
N TYR A 190 12.05 0.84 7.98
CA TYR A 190 11.20 1.43 9.00
C TYR A 190 10.04 0.50 9.32
N THR A 191 9.99 0.09 10.57
CA THR A 191 8.88 -0.71 11.11
C THR A 191 8.11 0.15 12.09
N ALA A 192 6.87 0.46 11.74
CA ALA A 192 6.00 1.15 12.68
C ALA A 192 5.71 0.23 13.89
N PRO A 193 5.64 0.77 15.11
CA PRO A 193 5.17 0.02 16.26
C PRO A 193 3.80 -0.60 15.96
N ASN A 194 3.61 -1.85 16.34
CA ASN A 194 2.30 -2.48 16.23
C ASN A 194 1.35 -1.78 17.21
N PRO A 195 0.28 -1.14 16.72
CA PRO A 195 -0.70 -0.55 17.62
C PRO A 195 -1.36 -1.66 18.42
N GLU A 196 -1.52 -1.43 19.73
CA GLU A 196 -2.36 -2.30 20.52
C GLU A 196 -3.78 -2.26 19.98
N ARG A 197 -4.28 -3.42 19.60
CA ARG A 197 -5.63 -3.55 19.09
C ARG A 197 -6.57 -3.80 20.25
N SER A 198 -7.51 -2.90 20.43
CA SER A 198 -8.55 -3.02 21.43
C SER A 198 -9.59 -4.07 21.01
N PHE A 199 -10.26 -4.65 21.98
CA PHE A 199 -11.42 -5.52 21.84
C PHE A 199 -12.36 -5.30 23.03
N LEU A 200 -13.62 -5.70 22.93
CA LEU A 200 -14.55 -5.64 24.05
C LEU A 200 -14.34 -6.84 24.98
N THR A 201 -14.29 -6.57 26.28
CA THR A 201 -14.36 -7.61 27.32
C THR A 201 -15.76 -8.21 27.35
N GLU A 202 -15.96 -9.32 28.06
CA GLU A 202 -17.28 -9.92 28.26
C GLU A 202 -18.26 -8.95 28.92
N ASP A 203 -17.81 -8.19 29.93
CA ASP A 203 -18.66 -7.20 30.61
C ASP A 203 -19.02 -6.01 29.73
N GLU A 204 -18.09 -5.52 28.91
CA GLU A 204 -18.37 -4.47 27.93
C GLU A 204 -19.35 -4.96 26.86
N LEU A 205 -19.16 -6.21 26.40
CA LEU A 205 -20.06 -6.82 25.42
C LEU A 205 -21.47 -7.01 26.02
N ARG A 206 -21.58 -7.46 27.29
CA ARG A 206 -22.85 -7.59 28.00
C ARG A 206 -23.52 -6.23 28.16
N ARG A 207 -22.81 -5.18 28.57
CA ARG A 207 -23.37 -3.83 28.64
C ARG A 207 -23.89 -3.36 27.28
N MET A 208 -23.15 -3.59 26.23
CA MET A 208 -23.58 -3.24 24.87
C MET A 208 -24.87 -3.98 24.45
N MET A 209 -25.03 -5.24 24.84
CA MET A 209 -26.22 -6.04 24.55
C MET A 209 -27.47 -5.58 25.31
N THR A 210 -27.32 -5.07 26.54
CA THR A 210 -28.43 -4.80 27.47
C THR A 210 -28.80 -3.32 27.60
N THR A 211 -27.93 -2.40 27.19
CA THR A 211 -28.20 -0.95 27.32
C THR A 211 -29.33 -0.54 26.37
N GLU A 212 -30.33 0.14 26.90
CA GLU A 212 -31.37 0.76 26.08
C GLU A 212 -30.79 2.01 25.37
N LEU A 213 -30.93 2.08 24.07
CA LEU A 213 -30.45 3.17 23.25
C LEU A 213 -31.59 4.12 22.86
N ARG A 214 -31.26 5.39 22.75
CA ARG A 214 -32.24 6.45 22.51
C ARG A 214 -32.91 6.37 21.13
N TYR A 215 -32.20 5.88 20.11
CA TYR A 215 -32.67 5.93 18.72
C TYR A 215 -32.66 4.54 18.09
N LYS A 216 -33.73 4.19 17.38
CA LYS A 216 -33.86 2.91 16.64
C LYS A 216 -32.71 2.67 15.66
N ARG A 217 -32.13 3.74 15.07
CA ARG A 217 -30.98 3.62 14.16
C ARG A 217 -29.72 3.19 14.91
N GLN A 218 -29.55 3.62 16.15
CA GLN A 218 -28.43 3.17 17.00
C GLN A 218 -28.61 1.70 17.36
N ASP A 219 -29.85 1.26 17.71
CA ASP A 219 -30.15 -0.16 17.94
C ASP A 219 -29.76 -1.01 16.74
N TYR A 220 -30.16 -0.59 15.53
CA TYR A 220 -29.78 -1.29 14.31
C TYR A 220 -28.27 -1.37 14.13
N ASN A 221 -27.54 -0.27 14.23
CA ASN A 221 -26.09 -0.23 14.07
C ASN A 221 -25.37 -1.05 15.15
N ARG A 222 -25.89 -1.03 16.40
CA ARG A 222 -25.42 -1.88 17.50
C ARG A 222 -25.57 -3.37 17.16
N ASP A 223 -26.75 -3.76 16.69
CA ASP A 223 -27.03 -5.15 16.35
C ASP A 223 -26.15 -5.64 15.18
N MET A 224 -25.89 -4.78 14.19
CA MET A 224 -24.92 -5.10 13.13
C MET A 224 -23.51 -5.29 13.65
N PHE A 225 -23.07 -4.43 14.57
CA PHE A 225 -21.79 -4.58 15.25
C PHE A 225 -21.74 -5.86 16.12
N LEU A 226 -22.79 -6.13 16.89
CA LEU A 226 -22.89 -7.34 17.70
C LEU A 226 -22.92 -8.59 16.83
N PHE A 227 -23.64 -8.59 15.71
CA PHE A 227 -23.59 -9.71 14.76
C PHE A 227 -22.16 -10.01 14.33
N SER A 228 -21.39 -8.96 13.99
CA SER A 228 -19.95 -9.11 13.70
C SER A 228 -19.14 -9.57 14.91
N CYS A 229 -19.49 -9.17 16.14
CA CYS A 229 -18.85 -9.65 17.37
C CYS A 229 -19.07 -11.16 17.61
N PHE A 230 -20.17 -11.73 17.14
CA PHE A 230 -20.51 -13.16 17.33
C PHE A 230 -20.25 -14.02 16.09
N THR A 231 -19.82 -13.43 14.96
CA THR A 231 -19.52 -14.17 13.72
C THR A 231 -18.10 -13.91 13.18
N GLY A 232 -17.49 -12.79 13.57
CA GLY A 232 -16.20 -12.35 13.04
C GLY A 232 -16.23 -11.86 11.59
N ILE A 233 -17.41 -11.75 10.96
CA ILE A 233 -17.56 -11.31 9.57
C ILE A 233 -17.25 -9.83 9.47
N CYS A 234 -16.43 -9.43 8.46
CA CYS A 234 -16.08 -8.04 8.24
C CYS A 234 -17.25 -7.23 7.68
N TYR A 235 -17.19 -5.90 7.83
CA TYR A 235 -18.18 -4.99 7.27
C TYR A 235 -18.48 -5.25 5.77
N ALA A 236 -17.45 -5.35 4.92
CA ALA A 236 -17.65 -5.54 3.48
C ALA A 236 -18.33 -6.87 3.16
N ASP A 237 -17.92 -7.95 3.85
CA ASP A 237 -18.51 -9.28 3.67
C ASP A 237 -19.95 -9.34 4.20
N MET A 238 -20.23 -8.60 5.30
CA MET A 238 -21.56 -8.50 5.89
C MET A 238 -22.51 -7.64 5.03
N ALA A 239 -22.02 -6.54 4.44
CA ALA A 239 -22.80 -5.68 3.57
C ALA A 239 -23.22 -6.36 2.27
N SER A 240 -22.50 -7.40 1.85
CA SER A 240 -22.80 -8.23 0.67
C SER A 240 -23.37 -9.61 1.02
N LEU A 241 -23.69 -9.86 2.29
CA LEU A 241 -24.22 -11.15 2.73
C LEU A 241 -25.64 -11.36 2.21
N THR A 242 -25.87 -12.48 1.56
CA THR A 242 -27.16 -12.91 1.01
C THR A 242 -27.62 -14.20 1.67
N TYR A 243 -28.92 -14.50 1.63
CA TYR A 243 -29.49 -15.66 2.31
C TYR A 243 -29.04 -17.00 1.73
N ASP A 244 -28.62 -17.08 0.47
CA ASP A 244 -28.04 -18.26 -0.17
C ASP A 244 -26.69 -18.70 0.43
N ARG A 245 -26.06 -17.84 1.21
CA ARG A 245 -24.81 -18.14 1.94
C ARG A 245 -25.05 -18.63 3.38
N ILE A 246 -26.32 -18.75 3.76
CA ILE A 246 -26.73 -19.20 5.09
C ILE A 246 -27.42 -20.54 4.95
N GLU A 247 -26.80 -21.59 5.44
CA GLU A 247 -27.24 -22.97 5.27
C GLU A 247 -27.45 -23.63 6.63
N GLN A 248 -28.41 -24.56 6.69
CA GLN A 248 -28.63 -25.42 7.85
C GLN A 248 -28.03 -26.79 7.58
N ASP A 249 -27.22 -27.30 8.51
CA ASP A 249 -26.66 -28.63 8.40
C ASP A 249 -27.67 -29.73 8.78
N ALA A 250 -27.28 -31.01 8.63
CA ALA A 250 -28.12 -32.15 8.96
C ALA A 250 -28.49 -32.26 10.45
N GLN A 251 -27.75 -31.54 11.31
CA GLN A 251 -28.01 -31.46 12.75
C GLN A 251 -28.91 -30.28 13.13
N GLY A 252 -29.37 -29.50 12.14
CA GLY A 252 -30.19 -28.32 12.37
C GLY A 252 -29.42 -27.06 12.74
N GLU A 253 -28.10 -27.06 12.65
CA GLU A 253 -27.25 -25.96 13.02
C GLU A 253 -27.00 -25.02 11.83
N TRP A 254 -27.00 -23.72 12.07
CA TRP A 254 -26.87 -22.71 11.03
C TRP A 254 -25.43 -22.27 10.82
N TRP A 255 -25.04 -22.16 9.56
CA TRP A 255 -23.71 -21.81 9.12
C TRP A 255 -23.74 -20.66 8.10
N ILE A 256 -22.74 -19.80 8.14
CA ILE A 256 -22.47 -18.85 7.06
C ILE A 256 -21.18 -19.28 6.37
N SER A 257 -21.23 -19.40 5.06
CA SER A 257 -20.05 -19.66 4.23
C SER A 257 -19.89 -18.59 3.15
N GLY A 258 -18.67 -18.24 2.82
CA GLY A 258 -18.40 -17.25 1.79
C GLY A 258 -16.92 -17.06 1.51
N ASN A 259 -16.61 -16.22 0.54
CA ASN A 259 -15.26 -15.79 0.24
C ASN A 259 -15.10 -14.33 0.66
N ARG A 260 -13.97 -14.02 1.29
CA ARG A 260 -13.65 -12.63 1.67
C ARG A 260 -13.46 -11.77 0.43
N GLN A 261 -14.15 -10.64 0.35
CA GLN A 261 -14.00 -9.69 -0.77
C GLN A 261 -12.56 -9.21 -0.99
N LYS A 262 -11.77 -9.07 0.09
CA LYS A 262 -10.41 -8.55 0.01
C LYS A 262 -9.37 -9.57 -0.43
N THR A 263 -9.55 -10.85 -0.11
CA THR A 263 -8.49 -11.88 -0.24
C THR A 263 -8.95 -13.14 -0.96
N GLU A 264 -10.25 -13.21 -1.33
CA GLU A 264 -10.91 -14.37 -1.95
C GLU A 264 -10.80 -15.67 -1.14
N THR A 265 -10.35 -15.55 0.11
CA THR A 265 -10.16 -16.70 0.99
C THR A 265 -11.51 -17.11 1.57
N ARG A 266 -11.82 -18.41 1.47
CA ARG A 266 -13.05 -18.96 2.05
C ARG A 266 -13.06 -18.81 3.56
N TYR A 267 -14.21 -18.44 4.12
CA TYR A 267 -14.52 -18.49 5.54
C TYR A 267 -15.78 -19.32 5.78
N VAL A 268 -15.86 -19.95 6.94
CA VAL A 268 -17.03 -20.71 7.38
C VAL A 268 -17.21 -20.44 8.87
N VAL A 269 -18.40 -20.00 9.25
CA VAL A 269 -18.73 -19.64 10.65
C VAL A 269 -20.05 -20.28 11.05
N LYS A 270 -20.05 -21.00 12.18
CA LYS A 270 -21.27 -21.48 12.81
C LYS A 270 -21.96 -20.33 13.53
N LEU A 271 -23.27 -20.18 13.34
CA LEU A 271 -24.04 -19.13 13.98
C LEU A 271 -24.31 -19.49 15.44
N LEU A 272 -23.85 -18.64 16.35
CA LEU A 272 -24.13 -18.71 17.75
C LEU A 272 -25.57 -18.21 18.05
N PRO A 273 -26.21 -18.59 19.18
CA PRO A 273 -27.59 -18.23 19.47
C PRO A 273 -27.91 -16.74 19.33
N TYR A 274 -26.99 -15.86 19.76
CA TYR A 274 -27.22 -14.42 19.66
C TYR A 274 -27.13 -13.91 18.21
N SER A 275 -26.25 -14.45 17.39
CA SER A 275 -26.22 -14.11 15.96
C SER A 275 -27.45 -14.60 15.22
N LEU A 276 -28.02 -15.75 15.60
CA LEU A 276 -29.29 -16.24 15.09
C LEU A 276 -30.46 -15.35 15.51
N PHE A 277 -30.47 -14.87 16.74
CA PHE A 277 -31.47 -13.90 17.21
C PHE A 277 -31.45 -12.63 16.35
N ILE A 278 -30.29 -12.05 16.09
CA ILE A 278 -30.16 -10.85 15.23
C ILE A 278 -30.59 -11.16 13.79
N LEU A 279 -30.17 -12.30 13.24
CA LEU A 279 -30.55 -12.72 11.89
C LEU A 279 -32.08 -12.79 11.75
N ASN A 280 -32.76 -13.41 12.71
CA ASN A 280 -34.21 -13.55 12.71
C ASN A 280 -34.93 -12.21 12.92
N LYS A 281 -34.41 -11.35 13.78
CA LYS A 281 -34.95 -10.00 14.05
C LYS A 281 -35.06 -9.15 12.78
N TYR A 282 -34.09 -9.30 11.87
CA TYR A 282 -34.01 -8.49 10.66
C TYR A 282 -34.31 -9.25 9.37
N ARG A 283 -34.85 -10.46 9.50
CA ARG A 283 -35.21 -11.31 8.35
C ARG A 283 -36.25 -10.66 7.45
N GLY A 284 -35.95 -10.58 6.15
CA GLY A 284 -36.91 -10.10 5.15
C GLY A 284 -37.11 -8.57 5.09
N LEU A 285 -36.29 -7.80 5.81
CA LEU A 285 -36.37 -6.33 5.76
C LEU A 285 -35.69 -5.71 4.52
N THR A 286 -34.93 -6.49 3.78
CA THR A 286 -34.28 -6.07 2.54
C THR A 286 -34.98 -6.68 1.35
N GLY A 287 -35.43 -5.85 0.38
CA GLY A 287 -36.11 -6.34 -0.82
C GLY A 287 -35.17 -6.87 -1.92
N ASP A 288 -33.83 -6.80 -1.71
CA ASP A 288 -32.82 -7.12 -2.73
C ASP A 288 -32.05 -8.43 -2.47
N GLY A 289 -32.55 -9.28 -1.58
CA GLY A 289 -31.96 -10.58 -1.24
C GLY A 289 -30.76 -10.50 -0.28
N ARG A 290 -30.30 -9.32 0.10
CA ARG A 290 -29.30 -9.15 1.15
C ARG A 290 -29.89 -9.44 2.53
N VAL A 291 -29.05 -9.90 3.44
CA VAL A 291 -29.47 -10.16 4.82
C VAL A 291 -29.63 -8.86 5.62
N PHE A 292 -28.77 -7.89 5.41
CA PHE A 292 -28.76 -6.63 6.15
C PHE A 292 -28.66 -5.40 5.23
N ALA A 293 -29.40 -4.34 5.55
CA ALA A 293 -29.30 -3.03 4.91
C ALA A 293 -28.22 -2.17 5.61
N MET A 294 -26.96 -2.43 5.29
CA MET A 294 -25.85 -1.75 5.95
C MET A 294 -25.73 -0.28 5.53
N SER A 295 -25.63 0.64 6.49
CA SER A 295 -25.18 2.02 6.25
C SER A 295 -23.71 2.04 5.85
N THR A 296 -23.18 3.19 5.38
CA THR A 296 -21.74 3.32 5.10
C THR A 296 -20.90 3.06 6.35
N LEU A 297 -19.69 2.54 6.17
CA LEU A 297 -18.77 2.20 7.29
C LEU A 297 -18.53 3.43 8.18
N ASP A 298 -18.27 4.59 7.59
CA ASP A 298 -18.02 5.82 8.34
C ASP A 298 -19.23 6.22 9.20
N SER A 299 -20.45 6.07 8.64
CA SER A 299 -21.70 6.35 9.39
C SER A 299 -21.91 5.39 10.56
N ILE A 300 -21.56 4.10 10.38
CA ILE A 300 -21.63 3.11 11.46
C ILE A 300 -20.57 3.41 12.52
N ASP A 301 -19.33 3.70 12.12
CA ASP A 301 -18.24 4.01 13.05
C ASP A 301 -18.55 5.27 13.89
N ASP A 302 -19.18 6.29 13.31
CA ASP A 302 -19.64 7.47 14.05
C ASP A 302 -20.79 7.13 15.01
N SER A 303 -21.73 6.29 14.59
CA SER A 303 -22.79 5.79 15.48
C SER A 303 -22.21 4.99 16.65
N LEU A 304 -21.22 4.12 16.41
CA LEU A 304 -20.57 3.30 17.43
C LEU A 304 -19.87 4.12 18.51
N LYS A 305 -19.31 5.28 18.17
CA LYS A 305 -18.73 6.21 19.16
C LYS A 305 -19.78 6.72 20.17
N ASN A 306 -20.99 7.00 19.68
CA ASN A 306 -22.09 7.43 20.51
C ASN A 306 -22.62 6.28 21.38
N ILE A 307 -22.83 5.09 20.77
CA ILE A 307 -23.26 3.88 21.44
C ILE A 307 -22.26 3.51 22.56
N ALA A 308 -20.95 3.60 22.32
CA ALA A 308 -19.95 3.34 23.34
C ALA A 308 -20.13 4.22 24.58
N ARG A 309 -20.39 5.52 24.38
CA ARG A 309 -20.65 6.47 25.49
C ARG A 309 -21.91 6.11 26.27
N GLU A 310 -23.00 5.77 25.58
CA GLU A 310 -24.25 5.37 26.21
C GLU A 310 -24.10 4.05 27.00
N CYS A 311 -23.26 3.12 26.51
CA CYS A 311 -22.95 1.85 27.19
C CYS A 311 -21.86 1.98 28.29
N GLY A 312 -21.32 3.16 28.55
CA GLY A 312 -20.22 3.35 29.51
C GLY A 312 -18.94 2.61 29.13
N ILE A 313 -18.62 2.55 27.82
CA ILE A 313 -17.44 1.88 27.28
C ILE A 313 -16.41 2.94 26.93
N ASP A 314 -15.31 3.00 27.69
CA ASP A 314 -14.20 3.94 27.45
C ASP A 314 -13.22 3.39 26.42
N LYS A 315 -13.71 3.08 25.21
CA LYS A 315 -12.91 2.61 24.07
C LYS A 315 -13.43 3.25 22.81
N GLN A 316 -12.51 3.62 21.93
CA GLN A 316 -12.89 4.10 20.60
C GLN A 316 -13.37 2.93 19.75
N LEU A 317 -14.68 2.75 19.64
CA LEU A 317 -15.26 1.69 18.82
C LEU A 317 -15.15 2.02 17.34
N SER A 318 -14.87 1.01 16.56
CA SER A 318 -15.01 0.97 15.10
C SER A 318 -15.58 -0.38 14.71
N PHE A 319 -16.21 -0.51 13.57
CA PHE A 319 -16.79 -1.78 13.15
C PHE A 319 -15.77 -2.92 13.10
N HIS A 320 -14.52 -2.61 12.76
CA HIS A 320 -13.46 -3.62 12.73
C HIS A 320 -13.11 -4.19 14.13
N LEU A 321 -13.38 -3.43 15.20
CA LEU A 321 -13.18 -3.92 16.58
C LEU A 321 -14.09 -5.12 16.91
N ALA A 322 -15.25 -5.23 16.28
CA ALA A 322 -16.12 -6.41 16.43
C ALA A 322 -15.39 -7.71 16.08
N ARG A 323 -14.62 -7.71 14.99
CA ARG A 323 -13.84 -8.88 14.60
C ARG A 323 -12.69 -9.20 15.57
N HIS A 324 -12.10 -8.18 16.19
CA HIS A 324 -11.13 -8.37 17.28
C HIS A 324 -11.79 -8.98 18.51
N THR A 325 -13.00 -8.50 18.85
CA THR A 325 -13.83 -9.03 19.95
C THR A 325 -14.21 -10.49 19.70
N TYR A 326 -14.65 -10.83 18.50
CA TYR A 326 -14.91 -12.23 18.12
C TYR A 326 -13.68 -13.11 18.32
N ALA A 327 -12.56 -12.68 17.78
CA ALA A 327 -11.32 -13.46 17.84
C ALA A 327 -10.84 -13.66 19.26
N THR A 328 -10.80 -12.59 20.07
CA THR A 328 -10.22 -12.64 21.42
C THR A 328 -11.25 -13.10 22.44
N THR A 329 -12.36 -12.36 22.59
CA THR A 329 -13.33 -12.57 23.67
C THR A 329 -14.21 -13.80 23.44
N ILE A 330 -14.70 -13.98 22.19
CA ILE A 330 -15.63 -15.08 21.90
C ILE A 330 -14.88 -16.39 21.61
N CYS A 331 -13.80 -16.36 20.82
CA CYS A 331 -13.15 -17.59 20.38
C CYS A 331 -11.97 -17.99 21.28
N LEU A 332 -10.89 -17.21 21.31
CA LEU A 332 -9.65 -17.61 21.99
C LEU A 332 -9.85 -17.74 23.51
N SER A 333 -10.57 -16.81 24.14
CA SER A 333 -10.88 -16.90 25.59
C SER A 333 -11.74 -18.10 25.94
N ASN A 334 -12.43 -18.70 24.96
CA ASN A 334 -13.26 -19.90 25.13
C ASN A 334 -12.63 -21.18 24.53
N GLY A 335 -11.33 -21.18 24.25
CA GLY A 335 -10.55 -22.36 23.89
C GLY A 335 -10.60 -22.77 22.43
N VAL A 336 -11.10 -21.91 21.55
CA VAL A 336 -10.96 -22.14 20.10
C VAL A 336 -9.49 -22.00 19.71
N SER A 337 -8.92 -22.99 19.03
CA SER A 337 -7.53 -22.94 18.61
C SER A 337 -7.28 -21.81 17.59
N LEU A 338 -6.05 -21.33 17.51
CA LEU A 338 -5.64 -20.28 16.59
C LEU A 338 -5.82 -20.71 15.14
N GLU A 339 -5.57 -21.98 14.83
CA GLU A 339 -5.73 -22.59 13.51
C GLU A 339 -7.20 -22.60 13.09
N THR A 340 -8.09 -23.06 13.98
CA THR A 340 -9.53 -23.06 13.76
C THR A 340 -10.03 -21.63 13.54
N LEU A 341 -9.66 -20.71 14.41
CA LEU A 341 -10.02 -19.30 14.29
C LEU A 341 -9.52 -18.70 12.97
N SER A 342 -8.32 -19.05 12.54
CA SER A 342 -7.76 -18.59 11.25
C SER A 342 -8.65 -18.99 10.08
N LYS A 343 -9.17 -20.20 10.07
CA LYS A 343 -10.11 -20.71 9.06
C LYS A 343 -11.47 -20.02 9.14
N MET A 344 -12.03 -19.88 10.36
CA MET A 344 -13.29 -19.19 10.59
C MET A 344 -13.22 -17.73 10.09
N LEU A 345 -12.10 -17.06 10.32
CA LEU A 345 -11.87 -15.70 9.87
C LEU A 345 -11.50 -15.59 8.38
N GLY A 346 -11.22 -16.67 7.67
CA GLY A 346 -10.77 -16.63 6.28
C GLY A 346 -9.43 -15.91 6.11
N HIS A 347 -8.46 -16.20 6.97
CA HIS A 347 -7.10 -15.69 6.83
C HIS A 347 -6.27 -16.62 5.93
N LYS A 348 -5.61 -16.05 4.93
CA LYS A 348 -4.70 -16.80 4.04
C LYS A 348 -3.44 -17.28 4.78
N ASN A 349 -3.00 -16.51 5.79
CA ASN A 349 -1.81 -16.80 6.59
C ASN A 349 -2.16 -16.70 8.08
N ILE A 350 -1.78 -17.69 8.86
CA ILE A 350 -2.01 -17.77 10.31
C ILE A 350 -1.35 -16.61 11.08
N THR A 351 -0.25 -16.06 10.56
CA THR A 351 0.40 -14.86 11.13
C THR A 351 -0.55 -13.67 11.23
N THR A 352 -1.57 -13.61 10.36
CA THR A 352 -2.62 -12.59 10.45
C THR A 352 -3.54 -12.81 11.65
N THR A 353 -3.68 -14.06 12.11
CA THR A 353 -4.49 -14.42 13.29
C THR A 353 -3.68 -14.26 14.58
N GLN A 354 -2.36 -14.44 14.53
CA GLN A 354 -1.47 -14.29 15.70
C GLN A 354 -1.53 -12.89 16.33
N ILE A 355 -1.99 -11.88 15.60
CA ILE A 355 -2.24 -10.55 16.18
C ILE A 355 -3.29 -10.55 17.30
N TYR A 356 -4.16 -11.57 17.34
CA TYR A 356 -5.18 -11.76 18.37
C TYR A 356 -4.70 -12.64 19.52
N ALA A 357 -3.61 -13.37 19.34
CA ALA A 357 -3.05 -14.33 20.30
C ALA A 357 -2.34 -13.62 21.47
N LYS A 358 -3.03 -12.67 22.13
CA LYS A 358 -2.61 -12.19 23.43
C LYS A 358 -3.05 -13.23 24.45
N VAL A 359 -2.11 -14.05 24.89
CA VAL A 359 -2.35 -14.98 26.01
C VAL A 359 -2.60 -14.16 27.26
N THR A 360 -3.79 -14.28 27.81
CA THR A 360 -4.16 -13.59 29.04
C THR A 360 -4.00 -14.53 30.25
N PRO A 361 -3.72 -14.01 31.48
CA PRO A 361 -3.63 -14.86 32.67
C PRO A 361 -4.83 -15.79 32.85
N PRO A 362 -6.10 -15.38 32.65
CA PRO A 362 -7.24 -16.29 32.70
C PRO A 362 -7.20 -17.42 31.66
N MET A 363 -6.63 -17.22 30.48
CA MET A 363 -6.45 -18.29 29.48
C MET A 363 -5.44 -19.34 30.01
N ILE A 364 -4.31 -18.86 30.53
CA ILE A 364 -3.29 -19.77 31.13
C ILE A 364 -3.91 -20.59 32.23
N ASP A 365 -4.60 -19.94 33.17
CA ASP A 365 -5.22 -20.60 34.32
C ASP A 365 -6.19 -21.69 33.87
N ARG A 366 -7.08 -21.40 32.95
CA ARG A 366 -8.03 -22.35 32.39
C ARG A 366 -7.34 -23.54 31.71
N GLU A 367 -6.38 -23.29 30.83
CA GLU A 367 -5.68 -24.36 30.10
C GLU A 367 -4.87 -25.24 31.04
N VAL A 368 -4.22 -24.65 32.05
CA VAL A 368 -3.47 -25.39 33.07
C VAL A 368 -4.43 -26.19 33.95
N THR A 369 -5.60 -25.65 34.32
CA THR A 369 -6.62 -26.38 35.09
C THR A 369 -7.13 -27.59 34.29
N MET A 370 -7.48 -27.43 33.03
CA MET A 370 -7.89 -28.54 32.14
C MET A 370 -6.76 -29.58 31.96
N LEU A 371 -5.51 -29.13 31.86
CA LEU A 371 -4.35 -30.04 31.82
C LEU A 371 -4.20 -30.82 33.12
N ARG A 372 -4.32 -30.15 34.26
CA ARG A 372 -4.27 -30.77 35.59
C ARG A 372 -5.33 -31.86 35.74
N GLU A 373 -6.58 -31.61 35.34
CA GLU A 373 -7.67 -32.58 35.36
C GLU A 373 -7.37 -33.80 34.48
N LYS A 374 -6.87 -33.57 33.26
CA LYS A 374 -6.48 -34.64 32.33
C LYS A 374 -5.32 -35.48 32.87
N LEU A 375 -4.37 -34.85 33.54
CA LEU A 375 -3.21 -35.54 34.08
C LEU A 375 -3.59 -36.31 35.38
N ALA A 376 -4.49 -35.76 36.20
CA ALA A 376 -4.99 -36.45 37.39
C ALA A 376 -5.67 -37.78 37.04
N THR A 377 -6.39 -37.86 35.92
CA THR A 377 -6.99 -39.12 35.43
C THR A 377 -5.98 -40.08 34.83
N LYS A 378 -4.83 -39.62 34.32
CA LYS A 378 -3.81 -40.46 33.70
C LYS A 378 -2.72 -40.92 34.65
N PHE A 379 -2.43 -40.14 35.66
CA PHE A 379 -1.35 -40.31 36.62
C PHE A 379 -1.89 -40.25 38.06
N SER A 380 -3.09 -40.85 38.29
CA SER A 380 -3.62 -40.99 39.66
C SER A 380 -2.61 -41.76 40.50
N MET A 381 -2.01 -41.05 41.47
CA MET A 381 -1.22 -41.63 42.53
C MET A 381 -2.15 -42.24 43.63
#